data_9d130d7e8f8a201d943decf9edae17a3
#
_entry.id   9d130d7e8f8a201d943decf9edae17a3
#
_cell.length_a   1.000
_cell.length_b   1.000
_cell.length_c   1.000
_cell.angle_alpha   90.00
_cell.angle_beta   90.00
_cell.angle_gamma   90.00
#
_symmetry.space_group_name_H-M   'P 1'
#
loop_
_entity.id
_entity.type
_entity.pdbx_description
1 polymer ?
#
loop_
_entity_poly.entity_id
_entity_poly.type
_entity_poly.pdbx_seq_one_letter_code
_entity_poly.pdbx_strand_id
1 'polypeptide(L)'
;MLEVNQLSVQLGGRSVLQEVNLKLDQGQFMGLIGPNGAGKTTLLRAILGLVPSTGTITWQGQRIDRRAIGYVPQRHAFAWDFPINVRQVVLSGLTGRLGWLRRPRPEHLEAADCALEQVSMSDLRSRPVEQLSGGQRQRVLVARALALKPQLLLLDEPFTGLDMPTQELLTDLFKELSQAGVAVLMSTHDLVAAQAQCEYLCLLNRTDLACAPSSQLKDKDLWMRTFQVRADNPLLQALGMS
;
A
#
# COMPACT_ATOMS: atom_id res chain seq x y z
N MET A 1 -7.17 -14.56 -2.82
CA MET A 1 -5.80 -14.69 -2.25
C MET A 1 -4.80 -14.20 -3.28
N LEU A 2 -3.90 -13.28 -2.89
CA LEU A 2 -2.68 -12.93 -3.63
C LEU A 2 -1.61 -13.96 -3.29
N GLU A 3 -0.98 -14.54 -4.29
CA GLU A 3 0.18 -15.41 -4.13
C GLU A 3 1.35 -14.85 -4.94
N VAL A 4 2.46 -14.67 -4.25
CA VAL A 4 3.76 -14.34 -4.82
C VAL A 4 4.68 -15.52 -4.54
N ASN A 5 5.24 -16.14 -5.57
CA ASN A 5 6.09 -17.32 -5.43
C ASN A 5 7.44 -17.09 -6.12
N GLN A 6 8.51 -17.25 -5.36
CA GLN A 6 9.90 -17.14 -5.79
C GLN A 6 10.19 -15.88 -6.62
N LEU A 7 9.62 -14.76 -6.19
CA LEU A 7 9.74 -13.49 -6.89
C LEU A 7 11.13 -12.90 -6.72
N SER A 8 11.82 -12.69 -7.82
CA SER A 8 13.13 -12.03 -7.83
C SER A 8 13.11 -10.81 -8.76
N VAL A 9 13.79 -9.74 -8.35
CA VAL A 9 13.88 -8.48 -9.09
C VAL A 9 15.31 -8.00 -9.14
N GLN A 10 15.78 -7.67 -10.33
CA GLN A 10 17.08 -7.03 -10.55
C GLN A 10 16.87 -5.64 -11.15
N LEU A 11 17.50 -4.61 -10.59
CA LEU A 11 17.46 -3.23 -11.08
C LEU A 11 18.89 -2.70 -11.21
N GLY A 12 19.25 -2.22 -12.41
CA GLY A 12 20.59 -1.69 -12.68
C GLY A 12 21.72 -2.69 -12.38
N GLY A 13 21.52 -3.98 -12.66
CA GLY A 13 22.48 -5.04 -12.39
C GLY A 13 22.59 -5.47 -10.92
N ARG A 14 21.79 -4.88 -10.02
CA ARG A 14 21.77 -5.24 -8.58
C ARG A 14 20.53 -6.07 -8.26
N SER A 15 20.71 -7.14 -7.50
CA SER A 15 19.59 -7.90 -6.93
C SER A 15 18.93 -7.09 -5.82
N VAL A 16 17.65 -6.78 -6.00
CA VAL A 16 16.83 -6.03 -5.04
C VAL A 16 15.93 -6.95 -4.25
N LEU A 17 15.34 -7.94 -4.91
CA LEU A 17 14.54 -9.01 -4.28
C LEU A 17 15.04 -10.37 -4.74
N GLN A 18 15.04 -11.36 -3.84
CA GLN A 18 15.50 -12.72 -4.08
C GLN A 18 14.50 -13.72 -3.53
N GLU A 19 13.86 -14.48 -4.45
CA GLU A 19 12.97 -15.61 -4.14
C GLU A 19 11.89 -15.32 -3.09
N VAL A 20 11.33 -14.09 -3.12
CA VAL A 20 10.31 -13.64 -2.15
C VAL A 20 9.04 -14.44 -2.34
N ASN A 21 8.50 -14.94 -1.23
CA ASN A 21 7.21 -15.63 -1.17
C ASN A 21 6.27 -14.85 -0.23
N LEU A 22 5.04 -14.62 -0.68
CA LEU A 22 4.03 -13.92 0.10
C LEU A 22 2.64 -14.43 -0.27
N LYS A 23 1.82 -14.65 0.76
CA LYS A 23 0.40 -14.96 0.60
C LYS A 23 -0.43 -13.95 1.38
N LEU A 24 -1.46 -13.42 0.75
CA LEU A 24 -2.40 -12.47 1.35
C LEU A 24 -3.82 -12.83 0.91
N ASP A 25 -4.64 -13.18 1.87
CA ASP A 25 -6.05 -13.53 1.62
C ASP A 25 -6.93 -12.29 1.49
N GLN A 26 -8.11 -12.49 0.91
CA GLN A 26 -9.16 -11.47 0.92
C GLN A 26 -9.55 -11.15 2.37
N GLY A 27 -9.80 -9.89 2.64
CA GLY A 27 -10.16 -9.45 3.97
C GLY A 27 -9.01 -9.40 4.97
N GLN A 28 -7.77 -9.63 4.55
CA GLN A 28 -6.60 -9.48 5.41
C GLN A 28 -5.96 -8.11 5.26
N PHE A 29 -5.52 -7.54 6.38
CA PHE A 29 -4.68 -6.36 6.43
C PHE A 29 -3.26 -6.76 6.86
N MET A 30 -2.33 -6.72 5.90
CA MET A 30 -0.93 -7.11 6.10
C MET A 30 0.01 -5.92 6.02
N GLY A 31 0.87 -5.79 7.04
CA GLY A 31 2.00 -4.87 7.05
C GLY A 31 3.24 -5.51 6.43
N LEU A 32 3.77 -4.90 5.38
CA LEU A 32 5.06 -5.24 4.77
C LEU A 32 6.14 -4.38 5.43
N ILE A 33 6.94 -4.96 6.30
CA ILE A 33 7.89 -4.24 7.14
C ILE A 33 9.33 -4.68 6.88
N GLY A 34 10.25 -3.75 7.01
CA GLY A 34 11.67 -3.98 6.78
C GLY A 34 12.44 -2.67 6.72
N PRO A 35 13.77 -2.72 6.76
CA PRO A 35 14.61 -1.51 6.72
C PRO A 35 14.46 -0.74 5.40
N ASN A 36 15.02 0.48 5.37
CA ASN A 36 15.14 1.22 4.12
C ASN A 36 16.03 0.44 3.15
N GLY A 37 15.58 0.34 1.89
CA GLY A 37 16.28 -0.47 0.89
C GLY A 37 16.00 -1.98 0.93
N ALA A 38 15.10 -2.44 1.82
CA ALA A 38 14.69 -3.86 1.90
C ALA A 38 13.95 -4.38 0.65
N GLY A 39 13.49 -3.48 -0.22
CA GLY A 39 12.76 -3.86 -1.45
C GLY A 39 11.24 -3.72 -1.35
N LYS A 40 10.68 -3.12 -0.27
CA LYS A 40 9.23 -2.98 -0.06
C LYS A 40 8.51 -2.35 -1.27
N THR A 41 8.91 -1.14 -1.66
CA THR A 41 8.36 -0.46 -2.85
C THR A 41 8.57 -1.26 -4.13
N THR A 42 9.71 -1.95 -4.25
CA THR A 42 10.02 -2.79 -5.40
C THR A 42 9.08 -3.99 -5.48
N LEU A 43 8.75 -4.62 -4.34
CA LEU A 43 7.77 -5.70 -4.29
C LEU A 43 6.37 -5.21 -4.72
N LEU A 44 5.90 -4.08 -4.19
CA LEU A 44 4.62 -3.49 -4.61
C LEU A 44 4.61 -3.19 -6.11
N ARG A 45 5.68 -2.62 -6.65
CA ARG A 45 5.82 -2.34 -8.10
C ARG A 45 5.90 -3.61 -8.94
N ALA A 46 6.51 -4.67 -8.44
CA ALA A 46 6.54 -5.97 -9.13
C ALA A 46 5.13 -6.60 -9.18
N ILE A 47 4.36 -6.54 -8.08
CA ILE A 47 2.95 -6.99 -8.05
C ILE A 47 2.12 -6.21 -9.09
N LEU A 48 2.35 -4.91 -9.22
CA LEU A 48 1.73 -4.06 -10.26
C LEU A 48 2.28 -4.35 -11.67
N GLY A 49 3.37 -5.12 -11.80
CA GLY A 49 4.09 -5.37 -13.05
C GLY A 49 4.67 -4.08 -13.66
N LEU A 50 5.07 -3.15 -12.82
CA LEU A 50 5.77 -1.91 -13.20
C LEU A 50 7.28 -2.09 -13.29
N VAL A 51 7.81 -3.20 -12.79
CA VAL A 51 9.22 -3.58 -12.89
C VAL A 51 9.32 -5.03 -13.37
N PRO A 52 10.34 -5.38 -14.19
CA PRO A 52 10.56 -6.76 -14.62
C PRO A 52 10.94 -7.62 -13.41
N SER A 53 10.36 -8.81 -13.36
CA SER A 53 10.59 -9.78 -12.28
C SER A 53 10.54 -11.21 -12.82
N THR A 54 11.19 -12.14 -12.15
CA THR A 54 11.03 -13.60 -12.32
C THR A 54 10.16 -14.15 -11.18
N GLY A 55 9.72 -15.41 -11.28
CA GLY A 55 8.76 -15.99 -10.37
C GLY A 55 7.32 -15.78 -10.84
N THR A 56 6.34 -16.05 -9.98
CA THR A 56 4.92 -15.96 -10.33
C THR A 56 4.14 -15.08 -9.34
N ILE A 57 3.21 -14.30 -9.88
CA ILE A 57 2.26 -13.48 -9.11
C ILE A 57 0.86 -13.80 -9.61
N THR A 58 0.03 -14.31 -8.72
CA THR A 58 -1.36 -14.70 -9.04
C THR A 58 -2.35 -14.09 -8.05
N TRP A 59 -3.57 -13.86 -8.52
CA TRP A 59 -4.73 -13.52 -7.73
C TRP A 59 -5.79 -14.59 -7.93
N GLN A 60 -6.17 -15.29 -6.86
CA GLN A 60 -7.11 -16.43 -6.94
C GLN A 60 -6.69 -17.48 -7.97
N GLY A 61 -5.38 -17.79 -8.03
CA GLY A 61 -4.82 -18.78 -8.97
C GLY A 61 -4.72 -18.30 -10.43
N GLN A 62 -5.16 -17.08 -10.75
CA GLN A 62 -5.10 -16.52 -12.10
C GLN A 62 -4.12 -15.34 -12.18
N ARG A 63 -3.73 -14.98 -13.39
CA ARG A 63 -2.95 -13.76 -13.61
C ARG A 63 -3.75 -12.55 -13.10
N ILE A 64 -3.11 -11.72 -12.29
CA ILE A 64 -3.76 -10.58 -11.66
C ILE A 64 -4.21 -9.54 -12.72
N ASP A 65 -5.49 -9.15 -12.67
CA ASP A 65 -5.97 -7.99 -13.44
C ASP A 65 -5.58 -6.71 -12.70
N ARG A 66 -4.65 -5.96 -13.28
CA ARG A 66 -4.19 -4.69 -12.72
C ARG A 66 -5.29 -3.65 -12.52
N ARG A 67 -6.41 -3.79 -13.25
CA ARG A 67 -7.59 -2.91 -13.10
C ARG A 67 -8.35 -3.15 -11.80
N ALA A 68 -8.10 -4.29 -11.13
CA ALA A 68 -8.67 -4.63 -9.84
C ALA A 68 -7.76 -4.25 -8.66
N ILE A 69 -6.59 -3.65 -8.94
CA ILE A 69 -5.62 -3.22 -7.92
C ILE A 69 -5.73 -1.72 -7.71
N GLY A 70 -6.00 -1.29 -6.48
CA GLY A 70 -5.78 0.07 -6.04
C GLY A 70 -4.32 0.26 -5.58
N TYR A 71 -3.66 1.30 -6.03
CA TYR A 71 -2.29 1.62 -5.60
C TYR A 71 -2.19 3.05 -5.11
N VAL A 72 -1.72 3.20 -3.89
CA VAL A 72 -1.38 4.48 -3.27
C VAL A 72 0.14 4.59 -3.20
N PRO A 73 0.77 5.37 -4.08
CA PRO A 73 2.22 5.58 -4.06
C PRO A 73 2.63 6.50 -2.90
N GLN A 74 3.91 6.53 -2.59
CA GLN A 74 4.46 7.57 -1.73
C GLN A 74 4.10 8.96 -2.28
N ARG A 75 3.72 9.88 -1.40
CA ARG A 75 3.20 11.22 -1.75
C ARG A 75 4.09 12.02 -2.72
N HIS A 76 5.41 11.85 -2.63
CA HIS A 76 6.39 12.54 -3.48
C HIS A 76 6.40 12.08 -4.95
N ALA A 77 5.75 10.95 -5.26
CA ALA A 77 5.69 10.42 -6.62
C ALA A 77 4.59 11.05 -7.49
N PHE A 78 3.82 12.03 -6.98
CA PHE A 78 2.72 12.68 -7.71
C PHE A 78 3.02 14.16 -7.95
N ALA A 79 2.79 14.63 -9.20
CA ALA A 79 2.96 16.04 -9.57
C ALA A 79 1.75 16.87 -9.08
N TRP A 80 1.93 17.64 -8.02
CA TRP A 80 0.89 18.45 -7.38
C TRP A 80 0.75 19.87 -7.95
N ASP A 81 1.65 20.28 -8.81
CA ASP A 81 1.70 21.57 -9.51
C ASP A 81 0.89 21.58 -10.82
N PHE A 82 0.21 20.47 -11.14
CA PHE A 82 -0.62 20.38 -12.34
C PHE A 82 -1.98 21.05 -12.11
N PRO A 83 -2.48 21.88 -13.07
CA PRO A 83 -3.69 22.69 -12.90
C PRO A 83 -5.00 21.86 -13.01
N ILE A 84 -5.22 20.94 -12.08
CA ILE A 84 -6.42 20.11 -11.98
C ILE A 84 -7.01 20.18 -10.58
N ASN A 85 -8.30 19.85 -10.46
CA ASN A 85 -8.97 19.79 -9.17
C ASN A 85 -8.94 18.36 -8.57
N VAL A 86 -9.32 18.27 -7.30
CA VAL A 86 -9.35 17.02 -6.52
C VAL A 86 -10.13 15.92 -7.24
N ARG A 87 -11.34 16.22 -7.73
CA ARG A 87 -12.18 15.23 -8.44
C ARG A 87 -11.51 14.69 -9.70
N GLN A 88 -10.81 15.56 -10.44
CA GLN A 88 -10.08 15.15 -11.64
C GLN A 88 -8.92 14.21 -11.32
N VAL A 89 -8.21 14.42 -10.19
CA VAL A 89 -7.19 13.48 -9.73
C VAL A 89 -7.82 12.12 -9.43
N VAL A 90 -8.94 12.07 -8.71
CA VAL A 90 -9.61 10.81 -8.39
C VAL A 90 -10.08 10.10 -9.66
N LEU A 91 -10.70 10.84 -10.60
CA LEU A 91 -11.11 10.31 -11.91
C LEU A 91 -9.93 9.76 -12.74
N SER A 92 -8.74 10.34 -12.59
CA SER A 92 -7.55 9.83 -13.29
C SER A 92 -7.21 8.38 -12.92
N GLY A 93 -7.60 7.92 -11.74
CA GLY A 93 -7.46 6.52 -11.33
C GLY A 93 -8.25 5.55 -12.23
N LEU A 94 -9.36 6.02 -12.81
CA LEU A 94 -10.23 5.23 -13.67
C LEU A 94 -9.80 5.19 -15.14
N THR A 95 -8.75 5.92 -15.53
CA THR A 95 -8.33 6.07 -16.94
C THR A 95 -8.06 4.73 -17.63
N GLY A 96 -7.48 3.77 -16.90
CA GLY A 96 -7.22 2.42 -17.42
C GLY A 96 -8.50 1.63 -17.78
N ARG A 97 -9.64 1.97 -17.15
CA ARG A 97 -10.97 1.38 -17.47
C ARG A 97 -11.72 2.16 -18.55
N LEU A 98 -11.55 3.49 -18.55
CA LEU A 98 -12.21 4.39 -19.49
C LEU A 98 -11.67 4.28 -20.93
N GLY A 99 -10.37 4.08 -21.07
CA GLY A 99 -9.67 4.26 -22.34
C GLY A 99 -9.32 5.73 -22.58
N TRP A 100 -8.22 5.99 -23.27
CA TRP A 100 -7.51 7.28 -23.34
C TRP A 100 -8.30 8.45 -23.98
N LEU A 101 -9.34 8.17 -24.78
CA LEU A 101 -10.11 9.19 -25.50
C LEU A 101 -11.58 9.26 -25.07
N ARG A 102 -12.00 8.54 -24.04
CA ARG A 102 -13.40 8.50 -23.63
C ARG A 102 -13.66 9.46 -22.47
N ARG A 103 -14.75 10.20 -22.57
CA ARG A 103 -15.21 11.05 -21.45
C ARG A 103 -15.74 10.18 -20.30
N PRO A 104 -15.52 10.60 -19.03
CA PRO A 104 -16.13 9.95 -17.89
C PRO A 104 -17.65 9.89 -18.04
N ARG A 105 -18.23 8.72 -17.77
CA ARG A 105 -19.68 8.51 -17.71
C ARG A 105 -20.19 8.83 -16.31
N PRO A 106 -21.51 8.98 -16.08
CA PRO A 106 -22.08 9.22 -14.76
C PRO A 106 -21.59 8.25 -13.68
N GLU A 107 -21.50 6.95 -14.01
CA GLU A 107 -21.00 5.88 -13.12
C GLU A 107 -19.56 6.14 -12.60
N HIS A 108 -18.71 6.74 -13.43
CA HIS A 108 -17.32 7.08 -13.04
C HIS A 108 -17.27 8.32 -12.14
N LEU A 109 -18.16 9.27 -12.40
CA LEU A 109 -18.30 10.47 -11.56
C LEU A 109 -18.82 10.08 -10.18
N GLU A 110 -19.81 9.21 -10.12
CA GLU A 110 -20.35 8.67 -8.87
C GLU A 110 -19.29 7.89 -8.09
N ALA A 111 -18.52 7.01 -8.76
CA ALA A 111 -17.43 6.27 -8.12
C ALA A 111 -16.36 7.20 -7.53
N ALA A 112 -16.04 8.30 -8.22
CA ALA A 112 -15.10 9.29 -7.72
C ALA A 112 -15.65 10.06 -6.53
N ASP A 113 -16.93 10.44 -6.56
CA ASP A 113 -17.59 11.16 -5.47
C ASP A 113 -17.72 10.27 -4.22
N CYS A 114 -18.14 9.00 -4.36
CA CYS A 114 -18.15 8.04 -3.26
C CYS A 114 -16.76 7.82 -2.65
N ALA A 115 -15.72 7.73 -3.48
CA ALA A 115 -14.35 7.57 -2.98
C ALA A 115 -13.86 8.82 -2.22
N LEU A 116 -14.28 10.02 -2.64
CA LEU A 116 -13.99 11.28 -1.92
C LEU A 116 -14.72 11.35 -0.59
N GLU A 117 -15.94 10.83 -0.52
CA GLU A 117 -16.72 10.75 0.72
C GLU A 117 -16.03 9.85 1.75
N GLN A 118 -15.57 8.66 1.34
CA GLN A 118 -14.85 7.72 2.21
C GLN A 118 -13.61 8.32 2.89
N VAL A 119 -12.95 9.28 2.23
CA VAL A 119 -11.77 9.97 2.79
C VAL A 119 -12.09 11.37 3.34
N SER A 120 -13.36 11.72 3.53
CA SER A 120 -13.82 13.03 4.02
C SER A 120 -13.25 14.22 3.22
N MET A 121 -13.35 14.12 1.88
CA MET A 121 -12.85 15.14 0.94
C MET A 121 -13.92 15.68 -0.02
N SER A 122 -15.20 15.37 0.20
CA SER A 122 -16.32 15.77 -0.69
C SER A 122 -16.42 17.27 -0.88
N ASP A 123 -16.24 18.05 0.20
CA ASP A 123 -16.34 19.53 0.18
C ASP A 123 -15.19 20.18 -0.62
N LEU A 124 -14.10 19.44 -0.80
CA LEU A 124 -12.91 19.93 -1.50
C LEU A 124 -12.82 19.43 -2.96
N ARG A 125 -13.85 18.75 -3.47
CA ARG A 125 -13.82 18.11 -4.80
C ARG A 125 -13.46 19.06 -5.96
N SER A 126 -13.81 20.33 -5.86
CA SER A 126 -13.54 21.35 -6.88
C SER A 126 -12.27 22.17 -6.61
N ARG A 127 -11.59 21.95 -5.45
CA ARG A 127 -10.38 22.70 -5.09
C ARG A 127 -9.20 22.29 -5.96
N PRO A 128 -8.38 23.25 -6.43
CA PRO A 128 -7.11 22.96 -7.08
C PRO A 128 -6.18 22.15 -6.18
N VAL A 129 -5.52 21.12 -6.72
CA VAL A 129 -4.71 20.20 -5.90
C VAL A 129 -3.44 20.84 -5.35
N GLU A 130 -2.95 21.89 -5.97
CA GLU A 130 -1.81 22.69 -5.49
C GLU A 130 -2.06 23.33 -4.11
N GLN A 131 -3.34 23.65 -3.80
CA GLN A 131 -3.78 24.31 -2.56
C GLN A 131 -4.01 23.33 -1.40
N LEU A 132 -3.77 22.04 -1.61
CA LEU A 132 -4.03 21.02 -0.60
C LEU A 132 -2.85 20.89 0.39
N SER A 133 -3.18 20.69 1.67
CA SER A 133 -2.22 20.27 2.68
C SER A 133 -1.67 18.88 2.39
N GLY A 134 -0.56 18.50 3.06
CA GLY A 134 0.03 17.18 2.91
C GLY A 134 -0.93 16.03 3.23
N GLY A 135 -1.71 16.14 4.31
CA GLY A 135 -2.71 15.14 4.67
C GLY A 135 -3.87 15.08 3.67
N GLN A 136 -4.34 16.24 3.17
CA GLN A 136 -5.35 16.29 2.12
C GLN A 136 -4.88 15.63 0.82
N ARG A 137 -3.64 15.87 0.42
CA ARG A 137 -3.02 15.22 -0.76
C ARG A 137 -3.01 13.71 -0.61
N GLN A 138 -2.63 13.21 0.56
CA GLN A 138 -2.63 11.77 0.82
C GLN A 138 -4.03 11.17 0.72
N ARG A 139 -5.04 11.82 1.33
CA ARG A 139 -6.44 11.39 1.24
C ARG A 139 -6.94 11.35 -0.21
N VAL A 140 -6.54 12.30 -1.05
CA VAL A 140 -6.87 12.31 -2.48
C VAL A 140 -6.23 11.12 -3.23
N LEU A 141 -4.99 10.75 -2.91
CA LEU A 141 -4.34 9.56 -3.50
C LEU A 141 -5.05 8.27 -3.06
N VAL A 142 -5.49 8.19 -1.81
CA VAL A 142 -6.32 7.07 -1.33
C VAL A 142 -7.65 7.01 -2.08
N ALA A 143 -8.39 8.13 -2.17
CA ALA A 143 -9.64 8.19 -2.94
C ALA A 143 -9.45 7.77 -4.40
N ARG A 144 -8.36 8.19 -5.04
CA ARG A 144 -8.01 7.80 -6.41
C ARG A 144 -7.88 6.28 -6.56
N ALA A 145 -7.30 5.60 -5.56
CA ALA A 145 -7.18 4.14 -5.57
C ALA A 145 -8.54 3.46 -5.28
N LEU A 146 -9.35 4.02 -4.38
CA LEU A 146 -10.66 3.50 -4.00
C LEU A 146 -11.73 3.65 -5.08
N ALA A 147 -11.64 4.68 -5.94
CA ALA A 147 -12.55 4.85 -7.08
C ALA A 147 -12.55 3.63 -8.02
N LEU A 148 -11.49 2.85 -8.05
CA LEU A 148 -11.41 1.58 -8.77
C LEU A 148 -12.26 0.47 -8.13
N LYS A 149 -12.80 0.63 -6.91
CA LYS A 149 -13.42 -0.46 -6.12
C LYS A 149 -12.50 -1.68 -6.12
N PRO A 150 -11.28 -1.57 -5.58
CA PRO A 150 -10.25 -2.58 -5.72
C PRO A 150 -10.55 -3.83 -4.90
N GLN A 151 -10.11 -4.99 -5.38
CA GLN A 151 -10.07 -6.23 -4.59
C GLN A 151 -8.76 -6.37 -3.80
N LEU A 152 -7.70 -5.72 -4.29
CA LEU A 152 -6.38 -5.63 -3.66
C LEU A 152 -5.97 -4.16 -3.58
N LEU A 153 -5.65 -3.69 -2.39
CA LEU A 153 -5.16 -2.33 -2.14
C LEU A 153 -3.69 -2.39 -1.70
N LEU A 154 -2.83 -1.79 -2.50
CA LEU A 154 -1.40 -1.67 -2.23
C LEU A 154 -1.08 -0.26 -1.75
N LEU A 155 -0.50 -0.13 -0.56
CA LEU A 155 -0.18 1.14 0.10
C LEU A 155 1.33 1.25 0.31
N ASP A 156 1.96 2.25 -0.30
CA ASP A 156 3.40 2.46 -0.18
C ASP A 156 3.68 3.61 0.79
N GLU A 157 3.98 3.28 2.04
CA GLU A 157 4.21 4.22 3.15
C GLU A 157 3.12 5.31 3.28
N PRO A 158 1.84 4.93 3.42
CA PRO A 158 0.71 5.87 3.31
C PRO A 158 0.65 6.92 4.42
N PHE A 159 1.32 6.70 5.55
CA PHE A 159 1.26 7.57 6.73
C PHE A 159 2.42 8.54 6.87
N THR A 160 3.43 8.48 5.98
CA THR A 160 4.63 9.31 6.09
C THR A 160 4.30 10.81 6.03
N GLY A 161 4.67 11.52 7.10
CA GLY A 161 4.49 12.98 7.22
C GLY A 161 3.04 13.42 7.35
N LEU A 162 2.16 12.57 7.88
CA LEU A 162 0.78 12.91 8.25
C LEU A 162 0.67 13.23 9.73
N ASP A 163 -0.28 14.08 10.07
CA ASP A 163 -0.73 14.35 11.43
C ASP A 163 -1.54 13.16 11.98
N MET A 164 -1.59 13.04 13.32
CA MET A 164 -2.27 11.92 13.98
C MET A 164 -3.74 11.75 13.57
N PRO A 165 -4.59 12.82 13.50
CA PRO A 165 -5.97 12.66 13.09
C PRO A 165 -6.13 12.09 11.68
N THR A 166 -5.27 12.48 10.75
CA THR A 166 -5.29 11.92 9.38
C THR A 166 -4.83 10.46 9.37
N GLN A 167 -3.84 10.09 10.19
CA GLN A 167 -3.40 8.69 10.31
C GLN A 167 -4.52 7.81 10.88
N GLU A 168 -5.21 8.24 11.93
CA GLU A 168 -6.33 7.53 12.54
C GLU A 168 -7.46 7.31 11.53
N LEU A 169 -7.90 8.38 10.85
CA LEU A 169 -8.94 8.30 9.82
C LEU A 169 -8.60 7.27 8.73
N LEU A 170 -7.36 7.29 8.21
CA LEU A 170 -6.96 6.36 7.16
C LEU A 170 -6.78 4.93 7.70
N THR A 171 -6.32 4.76 8.94
CA THR A 171 -6.20 3.45 9.58
C THR A 171 -7.56 2.78 9.72
N ASP A 172 -8.55 3.51 10.21
CA ASP A 172 -9.91 3.02 10.37
C ASP A 172 -10.51 2.65 9.00
N LEU A 173 -10.34 3.50 8.01
CA LEU A 173 -10.77 3.22 6.63
C LEU A 173 -10.13 1.93 6.08
N PHE A 174 -8.82 1.71 6.26
CA PHE A 174 -8.16 0.51 5.76
C PHE A 174 -8.63 -0.75 6.48
N LYS A 175 -8.92 -0.67 7.80
CA LYS A 175 -9.54 -1.75 8.56
C LYS A 175 -10.95 -2.06 8.07
N GLU A 176 -11.79 -1.06 7.85
CA GLU A 176 -13.14 -1.23 7.31
C GLU A 176 -13.12 -1.88 5.93
N LEU A 177 -12.22 -1.45 5.04
CA LEU A 177 -12.05 -2.04 3.72
C LEU A 177 -11.63 -3.51 3.81
N SER A 178 -10.70 -3.83 4.72
CA SER A 178 -10.28 -5.20 4.96
C SER A 178 -11.47 -6.04 5.44
N GLN A 179 -12.22 -5.58 6.43
CA GLN A 179 -13.43 -6.26 6.93
C GLN A 179 -14.51 -6.44 5.84
N ALA A 180 -14.56 -5.51 4.87
CA ALA A 180 -15.43 -5.60 3.70
C ALA A 180 -14.90 -6.55 2.60
N GLY A 181 -13.78 -7.26 2.85
CA GLY A 181 -13.22 -8.27 1.95
C GLY A 181 -12.14 -7.78 1.00
N VAL A 182 -11.67 -6.53 1.11
CA VAL A 182 -10.51 -6.04 0.34
C VAL A 182 -9.23 -6.58 0.96
N ALA A 183 -8.34 -7.17 0.17
CA ALA A 183 -7.00 -7.49 0.65
C ALA A 183 -6.15 -6.20 0.70
N VAL A 184 -5.53 -5.90 1.84
CA VAL A 184 -4.73 -4.68 2.03
C VAL A 184 -3.29 -5.06 2.34
N LEU A 185 -2.34 -4.60 1.50
CA LEU A 185 -0.90 -4.74 1.72
C LEU A 185 -0.27 -3.36 1.86
N MET A 186 0.22 -3.06 3.06
CA MET A 186 0.77 -1.75 3.41
C MET A 186 2.27 -1.84 3.73
N SER A 187 3.11 -1.17 2.94
CA SER A 187 4.50 -0.99 3.34
C SER A 187 4.63 0.11 4.39
N THR A 188 5.43 -0.13 5.40
CA THR A 188 5.75 0.88 6.43
C THR A 188 7.13 0.63 7.03
N HIS A 189 7.71 1.68 7.59
CA HIS A 189 8.90 1.61 8.45
C HIS A 189 8.56 1.85 9.93
N ASP A 190 7.30 2.20 10.24
CA ASP A 190 6.82 2.31 11.62
C ASP A 190 6.35 0.94 12.11
N LEU A 191 7.21 0.28 12.86
CA LEU A 191 7.02 -1.09 13.32
C LEU A 191 5.99 -1.20 14.44
N VAL A 192 5.97 -0.22 15.34
CA VAL A 192 5.03 -0.20 16.47
C VAL A 192 3.61 0.00 15.95
N ALA A 193 3.43 0.97 15.04
CA ALA A 193 2.14 1.19 14.40
C ALA A 193 1.71 -0.03 13.58
N ALA A 194 2.61 -0.65 12.81
CA ALA A 194 2.30 -1.85 12.02
C ALA A 194 1.82 -3.01 12.89
N GLN A 195 2.51 -3.26 14.02
CA GLN A 195 2.14 -4.33 14.97
C GLN A 195 0.76 -4.10 15.61
N ALA A 196 0.40 -2.84 15.86
CA ALA A 196 -0.88 -2.48 16.46
C ALA A 196 -2.04 -2.44 15.44
N GLN A 197 -1.75 -2.15 14.18
CA GLN A 197 -2.77 -1.89 13.16
C GLN A 197 -3.01 -3.07 12.23
N CYS A 198 -1.97 -3.89 11.95
CA CYS A 198 -2.06 -4.98 11.00
C CYS A 198 -2.24 -6.33 11.70
N GLU A 199 -3.17 -7.14 11.21
CA GLU A 199 -3.41 -8.50 11.71
C GLU A 199 -2.25 -9.44 11.33
N TYR A 200 -1.66 -9.21 10.16
CA TYR A 200 -0.55 -9.97 9.61
C TYR A 200 0.63 -9.05 9.34
N LEU A 201 1.83 -9.56 9.52
CA LEU A 201 3.08 -8.87 9.16
C LEU A 201 3.92 -9.77 8.27
N CYS A 202 4.56 -9.15 7.27
CA CYS A 202 5.58 -9.78 6.44
C CYS A 202 6.90 -9.03 6.62
N LEU A 203 7.89 -9.71 7.18
CA LEU A 203 9.23 -9.19 7.40
C LEU A 203 10.05 -9.37 6.14
N LEU A 204 10.48 -8.27 5.54
CA LEU A 204 11.22 -8.26 4.28
C LEU A 204 12.61 -7.62 4.48
N ASN A 205 13.64 -8.32 4.01
CA ASN A 205 14.97 -7.74 3.82
C ASN A 205 15.65 -8.40 2.61
N ARG A 206 15.29 -7.96 1.40
CA ARG A 206 15.60 -8.54 0.09
C ARG A 206 14.95 -9.90 -0.18
N THR A 207 14.75 -10.70 0.84
CA THR A 207 13.94 -11.93 0.84
C THR A 207 12.86 -11.82 1.91
N ASP A 208 11.82 -12.64 1.83
CA ASP A 208 10.86 -12.80 2.92
C ASP A 208 11.51 -13.62 4.05
N LEU A 209 11.57 -13.03 5.24
CA LEU A 209 12.13 -13.72 6.42
C LEU A 209 11.04 -14.43 7.20
N ALA A 210 9.86 -13.84 7.28
CA ALA A 210 8.65 -14.44 7.82
C ALA A 210 7.41 -13.64 7.44
N CYS A 211 6.31 -14.32 7.14
CA CYS A 211 4.98 -13.75 6.98
C CYS A 211 4.02 -14.56 7.85
N ALA A 212 3.46 -13.93 8.89
CA ALA A 212 2.59 -14.60 9.86
C ALA A 212 1.66 -13.59 10.56
N PRO A 213 0.65 -14.06 11.31
CA PRO A 213 -0.11 -13.21 12.23
C PRO A 213 0.84 -12.41 13.16
N SER A 214 0.55 -11.13 13.36
CA SER A 214 1.41 -10.23 14.15
C SER A 214 1.67 -10.77 15.57
N SER A 215 0.68 -11.45 16.16
CA SER A 215 0.80 -12.08 17.49
C SER A 215 1.80 -13.24 17.56
N GLN A 216 2.15 -13.85 16.42
CA GLN A 216 3.09 -14.98 16.34
C GLN A 216 4.53 -14.54 16.05
N LEU A 217 4.76 -13.32 15.58
CA LEU A 217 6.08 -12.78 15.25
C LEU A 217 6.80 -12.20 16.47
N LYS A 218 7.00 -13.05 17.49
CA LYS A 218 7.65 -12.69 18.77
C LYS A 218 9.11 -13.11 18.88
N ASP A 219 9.66 -13.75 17.84
CA ASP A 219 11.05 -14.20 17.83
C ASP A 219 11.99 -13.00 17.65
N LYS A 220 12.72 -12.66 18.73
CA LYS A 220 13.69 -11.57 18.80
C LYS A 220 14.79 -11.69 17.74
N ASP A 221 15.30 -12.89 17.51
CA ASP A 221 16.39 -13.13 16.55
C ASP A 221 15.92 -12.88 15.11
N LEU A 222 14.67 -13.17 14.81
CA LEU A 222 14.05 -12.86 13.52
C LEU A 222 14.05 -11.35 13.25
N TRP A 223 13.63 -10.55 14.24
CA TRP A 223 13.64 -9.10 14.13
C TRP A 223 15.04 -8.51 14.05
N MET A 224 15.98 -9.04 14.87
CA MET A 224 17.38 -8.63 14.79
C MET A 224 17.98 -8.87 13.39
N ARG A 225 17.72 -10.03 12.82
CA ARG A 225 18.17 -10.35 11.44
C ARG A 225 17.50 -9.47 10.39
N THR A 226 16.20 -9.21 10.53
CA THR A 226 15.46 -8.36 9.57
C THR A 226 16.01 -6.96 9.54
N PHE A 227 16.20 -6.34 10.71
CA PHE A 227 16.57 -4.93 10.83
C PHE A 227 18.07 -4.71 11.03
N GLN A 228 18.85 -5.79 11.15
CA GLN A 228 20.31 -5.76 11.40
C GLN A 228 20.66 -4.93 12.64
N VAL A 229 19.88 -5.10 13.71
CA VAL A 229 20.05 -4.40 14.99
C VAL A 229 20.59 -5.34 16.07
N ARG A 230 21.19 -4.76 17.13
CA ARG A 230 21.69 -5.50 18.29
C ARG A 230 20.54 -5.91 19.21
N ALA A 231 20.79 -6.91 20.08
CA ALA A 231 19.80 -7.43 21.04
C ALA A 231 19.32 -6.39 22.07
N ASP A 232 20.12 -5.36 22.35
CA ASP A 232 19.83 -4.26 23.28
C ASP A 232 19.15 -3.06 22.60
N ASN A 233 18.80 -3.16 21.31
CA ASN A 233 18.20 -2.06 20.60
C ASN A 233 16.82 -1.69 21.19
N PRO A 234 16.56 -0.39 21.47
CA PRO A 234 15.27 0.07 22.03
C PRO A 234 14.04 -0.33 21.21
N LEU A 235 14.21 -0.53 19.92
CA LEU A 235 13.14 -1.00 19.04
C LEU A 235 12.55 -2.32 19.51
N LEU A 236 13.40 -3.29 19.91
CA LEU A 236 12.94 -4.61 20.35
C LEU A 236 12.16 -4.52 21.66
N GLN A 237 12.56 -3.61 22.55
CA GLN A 237 11.82 -3.33 23.78
C GLN A 237 10.46 -2.71 23.50
N ALA A 238 10.38 -1.74 22.56
CA ALA A 238 9.13 -1.11 22.13
C ALA A 238 8.14 -2.12 21.53
N LEU A 239 8.65 -3.20 20.91
CA LEU A 239 7.85 -4.30 20.37
C LEU A 239 7.51 -5.39 21.43
N GLY A 240 7.87 -5.18 22.71
CA GLY A 240 7.63 -6.13 23.80
C GLY A 240 8.54 -7.36 23.78
N MET A 241 9.69 -7.26 23.15
CA MET A 241 10.70 -8.32 23.03
C MET A 241 11.85 -8.03 24.00
N SER A 242 11.70 -8.44 25.23
CA SER A 242 12.72 -8.33 26.27
C SER A 242 13.77 -9.45 26.19
#